data_27c9f1636844c3e4005387819550214b
#
_entry.id   27c9f1636844c3e4005387819550214b
#
_cell.length_a   1.000
_cell.length_b   1.000
_cell.length_c   1.000
_cell.angle_alpha   90.00
_cell.angle_beta   90.00
_cell.angle_gamma   90.00
#
_symmetry.space_group_name_H-M   'P 1'
#
loop_
_entity.id
_entity.type
_entity.pdbx_description
1 polymer ?
#
loop_
_entity_poly.entity_id
_entity_poly.type
_entity_poly.pdbx_seq_one_letter_code
_entity_poly.pdbx_strand_id
1 'polypeptide(L)'
;ETARKKAEWSMNREGDKYGNAKEKGSGAIFDTGAIGARAARVMKRSKHIQQRAETQLAEKEKLLKDLEYIDPLSMDYQPTHHKTLLTVEELRLGYEKNWLFAPLSFSINAGEIVGITGKNGSGKSSLIQYLLGDFSGDSEGEATLAHQLTISYVRQDYEDNQGTLSEFAEKNQLDYTQFLNNLRKLGMERAVFTNRIEQMSMGQRKKVEVAKSLSQSAELYIWDEPLNYLDVFNHQQLETLILSVKPAMLVIEHDAHFMKKITDKKIALKS
;
A
#
# COMPACT_ATOMS: atom_id res chain seq x y z
N GLU A 1 3.64 25.66 20.78
CA GLU A 1 3.36 27.11 20.89
C GLU A 1 2.69 27.48 22.23
N THR A 2 1.63 26.76 22.63
CA THR A 2 0.84 27.08 23.85
C THR A 2 1.63 26.91 25.15
N ALA A 3 2.52 25.92 25.25
CA ALA A 3 3.35 25.69 26.45
C ALA A 3 4.43 26.75 26.60
N ARG A 4 5.04 27.17 25.50
CA ARG A 4 6.08 28.21 25.44
C ARG A 4 5.51 29.59 25.84
N LYS A 5 4.34 29.95 25.27
CA LYS A 5 3.61 31.18 25.66
C LYS A 5 3.23 31.19 27.14
N LYS A 6 2.83 30.04 27.71
CA LYS A 6 2.52 29.94 29.14
C LYS A 6 3.76 30.02 30.03
N ALA A 7 4.90 29.49 29.60
CA ALA A 7 6.16 29.61 30.31
C ALA A 7 6.68 31.08 30.31
N GLU A 8 6.65 31.77 29.16
CA GLU A 8 6.98 33.19 29.02
C GLU A 8 6.08 34.07 29.90
N TRP A 9 4.76 33.81 29.88
CA TRP A 9 3.82 34.51 30.75
C TRP A 9 4.15 34.32 32.24
N SER A 10 4.55 33.12 32.67
CA SER A 10 4.93 32.79 34.03
C SER A 10 6.23 33.52 34.45
N MET A 11 7.25 33.59 33.57
CA MET A 11 8.50 34.32 33.81
C MET A 11 8.27 35.80 33.90
N ASN A 12 7.46 36.40 33.04
CA ASN A 12 7.13 37.82 33.07
C ASN A 12 6.39 38.20 34.37
N ARG A 13 5.49 37.33 34.84
CA ARG A 13 4.77 37.55 36.12
C ARG A 13 5.67 37.35 37.35
N GLU A 14 6.74 36.60 37.29
CA GLU A 14 7.73 36.52 38.35
C GLU A 14 8.58 37.80 38.44
N GLY A 15 8.85 38.45 37.29
CA GLY A 15 9.48 39.79 37.25
C GLY A 15 8.63 40.87 37.93
N ASP A 16 7.31 40.77 37.85
CA ASP A 16 6.36 41.70 38.48
C ASP A 16 6.38 41.67 40.02
N LYS A 17 6.99 40.63 40.65
CA LYS A 17 7.17 40.55 42.11
C LYS A 17 8.09 41.65 42.69
N TYR A 18 8.99 42.16 41.86
CA TYR A 18 10.00 43.12 42.28
C TYR A 18 9.73 44.52 41.78
N GLY A 19 8.50 44.96 41.71
CA GLY A 19 7.99 46.23 41.24
C GLY A 19 9.00 47.35 41.08
N ASN A 20 8.82 48.22 40.10
CA ASN A 20 9.70 49.34 39.82
C ASN A 20 9.97 50.16 41.08
N ALA A 21 11.22 50.33 41.45
CA ALA A 21 11.68 51.06 42.66
C ALA A 21 11.23 52.54 42.74
N LYS A 22 10.50 53.06 41.76
CA LYS A 22 10.00 54.45 41.68
C LYS A 22 8.56 54.64 42.19
N GLU A 23 7.82 53.57 42.52
CA GLU A 23 6.46 53.68 43.07
C GLU A 23 6.37 53.23 44.53
N LYS A 24 7.21 53.81 45.40
CA LYS A 24 7.02 53.72 46.83
C LYS A 24 6.10 54.88 47.30
N GLY A 25 4.81 54.61 47.24
CA GLY A 25 3.87 55.66 47.65
C GLY A 25 2.40 55.29 47.87
N SER A 26 1.96 54.11 47.61
CA SER A 26 0.59 53.67 47.94
C SER A 26 0.64 52.38 48.75
N GLY A 27 0.13 52.39 49.97
CA GLY A 27 0.16 51.31 50.97
C GLY A 27 -0.71 50.08 50.59
N ALA A 28 -0.66 49.58 49.35
CA ALA A 28 -1.25 48.33 48.93
C ALA A 28 -0.24 47.22 49.22
N ILE A 29 -0.55 46.35 50.17
CA ILE A 29 0.17 45.12 50.45
C ILE A 29 -0.02 44.23 49.22
N PHE A 30 0.98 44.21 48.31
CA PHE A 30 0.99 43.26 47.22
C PHE A 30 1.14 41.84 47.81
N ASP A 31 0.13 41.00 47.63
CA ASP A 31 0.18 39.60 48.04
C ASP A 31 1.12 38.82 47.11
N THR A 32 2.41 39.01 47.35
CA THR A 32 3.52 38.38 46.62
C THR A 32 3.46 36.84 46.69
N GLY A 33 2.84 36.31 47.76
CA GLY A 33 2.63 34.88 47.95
C GLY A 33 1.61 34.28 46.96
N ALA A 34 0.49 34.97 46.73
CA ALA A 34 -0.54 34.51 45.80
C ALA A 34 -0.08 34.57 44.34
N ILE A 35 0.72 35.60 43.96
CA ILE A 35 1.29 35.73 42.61
C ILE A 35 2.32 34.61 42.37
N GLY A 36 3.19 34.33 43.36
CA GLY A 36 4.16 33.23 43.27
C GLY A 36 3.52 31.85 43.16
N ALA A 37 2.47 31.61 43.94
CA ALA A 37 1.73 30.36 43.91
C ALA A 37 0.97 30.14 42.57
N ARG A 38 0.48 31.20 41.92
CA ARG A 38 -0.15 31.15 40.59
C ARG A 38 0.91 30.87 39.49
N ALA A 39 2.06 31.57 39.54
CA ALA A 39 3.17 31.35 38.61
C ALA A 39 3.70 29.91 38.69
N ALA A 40 3.90 29.37 39.89
CA ALA A 40 4.34 28.00 40.12
C ALA A 40 3.35 26.96 39.58
N ARG A 41 2.02 27.18 39.76
CA ARG A 41 0.99 26.29 39.17
C ARG A 41 0.98 26.30 37.64
N VAL A 42 1.14 27.48 37.03
CA VAL A 42 1.21 27.61 35.57
C VAL A 42 2.47 26.93 35.03
N MET A 43 3.62 27.10 35.71
CA MET A 43 4.88 26.46 35.33
C MET A 43 4.82 24.94 35.48
N LYS A 44 4.22 24.40 36.54
CA LYS A 44 3.99 22.95 36.70
C LYS A 44 3.10 22.40 35.61
N ARG A 45 2.05 23.13 35.21
CA ARG A 45 1.15 22.75 34.13
C ARG A 45 1.84 22.79 32.75
N SER A 46 2.71 23.78 32.52
CA SER A 46 3.54 23.89 31.32
C SER A 46 4.51 22.70 31.18
N LYS A 47 5.24 22.36 32.27
CA LYS A 47 6.14 21.21 32.32
C LYS A 47 5.39 19.89 32.02
N HIS A 48 4.18 19.72 32.57
CA HIS A 48 3.38 18.53 32.32
C HIS A 48 2.92 18.42 30.87
N ILE A 49 2.60 19.53 30.20
CA ILE A 49 2.25 19.57 28.78
C ILE A 49 3.48 19.24 27.91
N GLN A 50 4.65 19.81 28.27
CA GLN A 50 5.90 19.49 27.57
C GLN A 50 6.27 18.02 27.70
N GLN A 51 6.24 17.43 28.89
CA GLN A 51 6.53 16.02 29.12
C GLN A 51 5.60 15.11 28.31
N ARG A 52 4.29 15.41 28.27
CA ARG A 52 3.34 14.64 27.45
C ARG A 52 3.65 14.74 25.96
N ALA A 53 4.00 15.94 25.47
CA ALA A 53 4.37 16.14 24.08
C ALA A 53 5.66 15.39 23.72
N GLU A 54 6.66 15.41 24.59
CA GLU A 54 7.92 14.68 24.42
C GLU A 54 7.71 13.16 24.45
N THR A 55 6.87 12.65 25.36
CA THR A 55 6.53 11.21 25.40
C THR A 55 5.81 10.79 24.13
N GLN A 56 4.82 11.57 23.67
CA GLN A 56 4.11 11.28 22.42
C GLN A 56 5.02 11.37 21.18
N LEU A 57 5.99 12.29 21.19
CA LEU A 57 6.97 12.40 20.11
C LEU A 57 7.91 11.19 20.10
N ALA A 58 8.41 10.79 21.26
CA ALA A 58 9.26 9.60 21.41
C ALA A 58 8.54 8.29 21.01
N GLU A 59 7.25 8.16 21.37
CA GLU A 59 6.43 7.01 20.93
C GLU A 59 6.26 7.02 19.42
N LYS A 60 5.98 8.18 18.80
CA LYS A 60 5.87 8.31 17.35
C LYS A 60 7.20 8.07 16.63
N GLU A 61 8.31 8.58 17.19
CA GLU A 61 9.65 8.31 16.64
C GLU A 61 10.05 6.84 16.76
N LYS A 62 9.63 6.14 17.83
CA LYS A 62 9.83 4.70 17.96
C LYS A 62 9.03 3.93 16.92
N LEU A 63 7.76 4.29 16.71
CA LEU A 63 6.93 3.72 15.63
C LEU A 63 7.52 4.01 14.24
N LEU A 64 8.09 5.20 14.00
CA LEU A 64 8.76 5.53 12.74
C LEU A 64 10.05 4.73 12.57
N LYS A 65 10.85 4.51 13.63
CA LYS A 65 12.05 3.65 13.58
C LYS A 65 11.70 2.19 13.30
N ASP A 66 10.59 1.69 13.88
CA ASP A 66 10.09 0.35 13.59
C ASP A 66 9.60 0.23 12.12
N LEU A 67 9.18 1.33 11.48
CA LEU A 67 8.82 1.40 10.06
C LEU A 67 10.05 1.50 9.13
N GLU A 68 11.14 2.16 9.55
CA GLU A 68 12.37 2.30 8.75
C GLU A 68 13.18 1.00 8.59
N TYR A 69 12.94 0.00 9.44
CA TYR A 69 13.63 -1.30 9.40
C TYR A 69 12.83 -2.42 8.73
N ILE A 70 11.72 -2.12 8.06
CA ILE A 70 11.04 -3.14 7.26
C ILE A 70 11.81 -3.28 5.95
N ASP A 71 12.56 -4.38 5.82
CA ASP A 71 13.17 -4.77 4.56
C ASP A 71 12.13 -4.64 3.42
N PRO A 72 12.47 -4.03 2.28
CA PRO A 72 11.52 -3.85 1.18
C PRO A 72 11.01 -5.19 0.66
N LEU A 73 9.78 -5.21 0.15
CA LEU A 73 9.25 -6.35 -0.60
C LEU A 73 10.20 -6.73 -1.73
N SER A 74 10.23 -7.99 -2.11
CA SER A 74 11.00 -8.47 -3.25
C SER A 74 10.07 -9.10 -4.28
N MET A 75 10.39 -8.88 -5.56
CA MET A 75 9.68 -9.44 -6.72
C MET A 75 10.68 -10.21 -7.58
N ASP A 76 10.36 -11.44 -7.95
CA ASP A 76 11.20 -12.28 -8.78
C ASP A 76 10.92 -12.03 -10.28
N TYR A 77 11.13 -10.77 -10.70
CA TYR A 77 10.95 -10.34 -12.08
C TYR A 77 12.14 -10.78 -12.94
N GLN A 78 11.86 -11.50 -14.02
CA GLN A 78 12.85 -11.94 -14.99
C GLN A 78 12.79 -11.03 -16.23
N PRO A 79 13.87 -10.30 -16.53
CA PRO A 79 13.96 -9.55 -17.77
C PRO A 79 13.90 -10.47 -18.98
N THR A 80 13.05 -10.15 -19.94
CA THR A 80 12.86 -10.95 -21.15
C THR A 80 13.66 -10.40 -22.34
N HIS A 81 13.95 -11.25 -23.31
CA HIS A 81 14.52 -10.85 -24.61
C HIS A 81 13.47 -10.30 -25.58
N HIS A 82 12.19 -10.55 -25.30
CA HIS A 82 11.08 -10.06 -26.12
C HIS A 82 10.88 -8.55 -25.91
N LYS A 83 10.86 -7.79 -27.01
CA LYS A 83 10.55 -6.36 -26.93
C LYS A 83 9.08 -6.12 -26.58
N THR A 84 8.19 -6.91 -27.20
CA THR A 84 6.75 -6.86 -26.96
C THR A 84 6.32 -8.21 -26.38
N LEU A 85 5.64 -8.18 -25.23
CA LEU A 85 5.20 -9.39 -24.51
C LEU A 85 3.76 -9.74 -24.81
N LEU A 86 2.94 -8.74 -25.07
CA LEU A 86 1.53 -8.89 -25.42
C LEU A 86 1.17 -7.88 -26.50
N THR A 87 0.47 -8.36 -27.54
CA THR A 87 -0.21 -7.52 -28.55
C THR A 87 -1.67 -7.90 -28.57
N VAL A 88 -2.55 -6.93 -28.52
CA VAL A 88 -4.01 -7.09 -28.64
C VAL A 88 -4.46 -6.24 -29.82
N GLU A 89 -5.17 -6.84 -30.77
CA GLU A 89 -5.62 -6.20 -32.02
C GLU A 89 -7.12 -6.40 -32.21
N GLU A 90 -7.84 -5.25 -32.23
CA GLU A 90 -9.28 -5.17 -32.45
C GLU A 90 -10.10 -6.17 -31.62
N LEU A 91 -9.60 -6.52 -30.43
CA LEU A 91 -10.22 -7.50 -29.56
C LEU A 91 -11.51 -6.97 -28.97
N ARG A 92 -12.58 -7.74 -29.07
CA ARG A 92 -13.79 -7.60 -28.28
C ARG A 92 -14.27 -8.94 -27.78
N LEU A 93 -14.83 -8.94 -26.58
CA LEU A 93 -15.30 -10.15 -25.91
C LEU A 93 -16.78 -9.99 -25.57
N GLY A 94 -17.51 -11.10 -25.54
CA GLY A 94 -18.93 -11.08 -25.23
C GLY A 94 -19.49 -12.45 -24.90
N TYR A 95 -20.77 -12.50 -24.65
CA TYR A 95 -21.56 -13.72 -24.46
C TYR A 95 -22.83 -13.62 -25.30
N GLU A 96 -23.15 -14.66 -26.02
CA GLU A 96 -24.34 -14.71 -26.89
C GLU A 96 -24.44 -13.47 -27.80
N LYS A 97 -23.30 -13.06 -28.38
CA LYS A 97 -23.12 -11.86 -29.22
C LYS A 97 -23.41 -10.51 -28.53
N ASN A 98 -23.56 -10.50 -27.21
CA ASN A 98 -23.61 -9.28 -26.44
C ASN A 98 -22.18 -8.88 -26.05
N TRP A 99 -21.65 -7.87 -26.73
CA TRP A 99 -20.26 -7.42 -26.52
C TRP A 99 -20.12 -6.64 -25.22
N LEU A 100 -19.09 -6.96 -24.43
CA LEU A 100 -18.79 -6.34 -23.15
C LEU A 100 -18.13 -4.96 -23.33
N PHE A 101 -17.36 -4.80 -24.40
CA PHE A 101 -16.66 -3.55 -24.72
C PHE A 101 -16.43 -3.40 -26.22
N ALA A 102 -16.18 -2.16 -26.65
CA ALA A 102 -15.80 -1.82 -28.05
C ALA A 102 -14.44 -2.45 -28.41
N PRO A 103 -14.15 -2.68 -29.71
CA PRO A 103 -12.86 -3.21 -30.14
C PRO A 103 -11.68 -2.50 -29.49
N LEU A 104 -10.74 -3.25 -28.98
CA LEU A 104 -9.61 -2.81 -28.16
C LEU A 104 -8.30 -3.22 -28.81
N SER A 105 -7.38 -2.26 -28.95
CA SER A 105 -6.02 -2.52 -29.46
C SER A 105 -4.99 -1.89 -28.55
N PHE A 106 -4.01 -2.68 -28.09
CA PHE A 106 -2.87 -2.20 -27.29
C PHE A 106 -1.74 -3.23 -27.29
N SER A 107 -0.59 -2.81 -26.79
CA SER A 107 0.54 -3.71 -26.56
C SER A 107 1.17 -3.44 -25.19
N ILE A 108 1.85 -4.47 -24.67
CA ILE A 108 2.71 -4.37 -23.48
C ILE A 108 4.13 -4.73 -23.90
N ASN A 109 5.05 -3.79 -23.68
CA ASN A 109 6.47 -3.97 -23.92
C ASN A 109 7.21 -4.36 -22.64
N ALA A 110 8.44 -4.84 -22.79
CA ALA A 110 9.31 -5.13 -21.66
C ALA A 110 9.48 -3.89 -20.77
N GLY A 111 9.23 -4.04 -19.45
CA GLY A 111 9.31 -2.95 -18.48
C GLY A 111 8.18 -1.93 -18.56
N GLU A 112 7.13 -2.15 -19.35
CA GLU A 112 5.97 -1.26 -19.48
C GLU A 112 4.82 -1.73 -18.57
N ILE A 113 4.20 -0.79 -17.87
CA ILE A 113 3.06 -1.04 -16.99
C ILE A 113 1.80 -0.46 -17.61
N VAL A 114 0.89 -1.34 -18.02
CA VAL A 114 -0.39 -0.99 -18.63
C VAL A 114 -1.52 -1.16 -17.63
N GLY A 115 -2.27 -0.11 -17.39
CA GLY A 115 -3.44 -0.11 -16.52
C GLY A 115 -4.74 -0.25 -17.29
N ILE A 116 -5.60 -1.18 -16.90
CA ILE A 116 -6.96 -1.31 -17.43
C ILE A 116 -7.95 -0.67 -16.46
N THR A 117 -8.80 0.19 -16.99
CA THR A 117 -9.86 0.86 -16.23
C THR A 117 -11.22 0.62 -16.89
N GLY A 118 -12.29 0.73 -16.12
CA GLY A 118 -13.66 0.55 -16.63
C GLY A 118 -14.64 0.31 -15.49
N LYS A 119 -15.93 0.47 -15.79
CA LYS A 119 -17.02 0.21 -14.83
C LYS A 119 -17.03 -1.25 -14.41
N ASN A 120 -17.70 -1.56 -13.28
CA ASN A 120 -17.96 -2.95 -12.91
C ASN A 120 -18.82 -3.60 -14.01
N GLY A 121 -18.47 -4.85 -14.36
CA GLY A 121 -19.13 -5.55 -15.46
C GLY A 121 -18.68 -5.15 -16.88
N SER A 122 -17.69 -4.25 -17.04
CA SER A 122 -17.19 -3.85 -18.37
C SER A 122 -16.27 -4.89 -19.03
N GLY A 123 -16.10 -6.09 -18.46
CA GLY A 123 -15.31 -7.15 -19.09
C GLY A 123 -13.82 -7.16 -18.71
N LYS A 124 -13.40 -6.46 -17.65
CA LYS A 124 -11.99 -6.45 -17.22
C LYS A 124 -11.45 -7.84 -16.89
N SER A 125 -12.16 -8.57 -16.04
CA SER A 125 -11.78 -9.96 -15.68
C SER A 125 -11.94 -10.92 -16.86
N SER A 126 -12.93 -10.69 -17.74
CA SER A 126 -13.07 -11.47 -18.98
C SER A 126 -11.88 -11.27 -19.93
N LEU A 127 -11.33 -10.05 -20.00
CA LEU A 127 -10.11 -9.78 -20.74
C LEU A 127 -8.93 -10.59 -20.17
N ILE A 128 -8.74 -10.61 -18.86
CA ILE A 128 -7.67 -11.41 -18.22
C ILE A 128 -7.89 -12.89 -18.50
N GLN A 129 -9.11 -13.42 -18.35
CA GLN A 129 -9.43 -14.83 -18.66
C GLN A 129 -9.10 -15.17 -20.10
N TYR A 130 -9.41 -14.27 -21.05
CA TYR A 130 -9.05 -14.47 -22.45
C TYR A 130 -7.54 -14.54 -22.66
N LEU A 131 -6.79 -13.63 -22.05
CA LEU A 131 -5.32 -13.61 -22.13
C LEU A 131 -4.68 -14.85 -21.51
N LEU A 132 -5.31 -15.45 -20.51
CA LEU A 132 -4.84 -16.67 -19.83
C LEU A 132 -5.36 -17.96 -20.49
N GLY A 133 -6.25 -17.86 -21.50
CA GLY A 133 -6.82 -18.99 -22.21
C GLY A 133 -8.04 -19.64 -21.54
N ASP A 134 -8.60 -19.01 -20.52
CA ASP A 134 -9.72 -19.53 -19.71
C ASP A 134 -11.08 -18.93 -20.08
N PHE A 135 -11.14 -18.05 -21.07
CA PHE A 135 -12.39 -17.41 -21.49
C PHE A 135 -13.22 -18.33 -22.40
N SER A 136 -14.51 -18.51 -22.06
CA SER A 136 -15.42 -19.41 -22.76
C SER A 136 -16.51 -18.70 -23.58
N GLY A 137 -16.47 -17.37 -23.71
CA GLY A 137 -17.44 -16.58 -24.46
C GLY A 137 -17.05 -16.37 -25.93
N ASP A 138 -17.80 -15.47 -26.59
CA ASP A 138 -17.53 -15.05 -27.97
C ASP A 138 -16.37 -14.06 -27.99
N SER A 139 -15.50 -14.15 -28.99
CA SER A 139 -14.40 -13.22 -29.23
C SER A 139 -14.30 -12.85 -30.70
N GLU A 140 -13.92 -11.59 -30.96
CA GLU A 140 -13.47 -11.11 -32.27
C GLU A 140 -12.18 -10.33 -32.09
N GLY A 141 -11.31 -10.30 -33.11
CA GLY A 141 -9.93 -9.83 -32.97
C GLY A 141 -9.04 -10.88 -32.33
N GLU A 142 -7.84 -10.50 -31.94
CA GLU A 142 -6.87 -11.44 -31.37
C GLU A 142 -6.01 -10.83 -30.29
N ALA A 143 -5.45 -11.69 -29.43
CA ALA A 143 -4.37 -11.32 -28.52
C ALA A 143 -3.24 -12.35 -28.63
N THR A 144 -2.04 -11.86 -28.84
CA THR A 144 -0.83 -12.69 -29.02
C THR A 144 0.14 -12.41 -27.88
N LEU A 145 0.46 -13.46 -27.11
CA LEU A 145 1.54 -13.45 -26.12
C LEU A 145 2.85 -13.88 -26.77
N ALA A 146 3.96 -13.33 -26.29
CA ALA A 146 5.28 -13.78 -26.71
C ALA A 146 5.48 -15.27 -26.38
N HIS A 147 6.27 -15.95 -27.23
CA HIS A 147 6.49 -17.39 -27.09
C HIS A 147 7.16 -17.74 -25.76
N GLN A 148 6.68 -18.78 -25.08
CA GLN A 148 7.20 -19.27 -23.79
C GLN A 148 7.23 -18.23 -22.66
N LEU A 149 6.37 -17.21 -22.72
CA LEU A 149 6.29 -16.18 -21.70
C LEU A 149 5.82 -16.75 -20.36
N THR A 150 6.61 -16.50 -19.31
CA THR A 150 6.21 -16.84 -17.94
C THR A 150 5.36 -15.73 -17.34
N ILE A 151 4.14 -16.08 -16.90
CA ILE A 151 3.16 -15.11 -16.36
C ILE A 151 2.91 -15.39 -14.89
N SER A 152 2.97 -14.35 -14.06
CA SER A 152 2.49 -14.39 -12.68
C SER A 152 1.17 -13.64 -12.56
N TYR A 153 0.19 -14.26 -11.93
CA TYR A 153 -1.17 -13.73 -11.84
C TYR A 153 -1.63 -13.58 -10.38
N VAL A 154 -2.05 -12.36 -10.01
CA VAL A 154 -2.83 -12.08 -8.80
C VAL A 154 -4.29 -12.09 -9.18
N ARG A 155 -5.02 -13.09 -8.67
CA ARG A 155 -6.42 -13.33 -8.98
C ARG A 155 -7.34 -12.45 -8.13
N GLN A 156 -8.51 -12.16 -8.66
CA GLN A 156 -9.59 -11.57 -7.89
C GLN A 156 -10.22 -12.59 -6.95
N ASP A 157 -10.47 -13.82 -7.43
CA ASP A 157 -10.93 -14.96 -6.66
C ASP A 157 -9.78 -15.95 -6.41
N TYR A 158 -9.59 -16.32 -5.16
CA TYR A 158 -8.53 -17.20 -4.65
C TYR A 158 -9.03 -18.11 -3.51
N GLU A 159 -10.33 -18.40 -3.47
CA GLU A 159 -10.94 -19.26 -2.43
C GLU A 159 -10.43 -20.71 -2.51
N ASP A 160 -9.93 -21.13 -3.64
CA ASP A 160 -9.29 -22.43 -3.89
C ASP A 160 -7.89 -22.57 -3.29
N ASN A 161 -7.31 -21.47 -2.76
CA ASN A 161 -6.05 -21.54 -2.03
C ASN A 161 -6.26 -22.25 -0.69
N GLN A 162 -5.63 -23.42 -0.54
CA GLN A 162 -5.82 -24.32 0.60
C GLN A 162 -4.47 -24.91 1.06
N GLY A 163 -4.49 -25.49 2.24
CA GLY A 163 -3.35 -26.17 2.80
C GLY A 163 -2.49 -25.29 3.70
N THR A 164 -1.36 -25.81 4.14
CA THR A 164 -0.34 -25.04 4.85
C THR A 164 0.43 -24.14 3.87
N LEU A 165 1.11 -23.12 4.40
CA LEU A 165 1.96 -22.25 3.56
C LEU A 165 3.09 -23.04 2.85
N SER A 166 3.58 -24.12 3.47
CA SER A 166 4.59 -24.99 2.87
C SER A 166 4.04 -25.79 1.70
N GLU A 167 2.88 -26.46 1.88
CA GLU A 167 2.19 -27.22 0.81
C GLU A 167 1.81 -26.30 -0.35
N PHE A 168 1.36 -25.09 -0.03
CA PHE A 168 1.01 -24.08 -1.04
C PHE A 168 2.22 -23.61 -1.84
N ALA A 169 3.35 -23.34 -1.17
CA ALA A 169 4.58 -22.94 -1.85
C ALA A 169 5.12 -24.05 -2.75
N GLU A 170 5.11 -25.31 -2.30
CA GLU A 170 5.52 -26.47 -3.09
C GLU A 170 4.63 -26.64 -4.32
N LYS A 171 3.30 -26.61 -4.16
CA LYS A 171 2.33 -26.69 -5.26
C LYS A 171 2.54 -25.62 -6.34
N ASN A 172 2.92 -24.39 -5.92
CA ASN A 172 3.14 -23.26 -6.81
C ASN A 172 4.61 -23.09 -7.23
N GLN A 173 5.50 -24.01 -6.87
CA GLN A 173 6.93 -24.01 -7.19
C GLN A 173 7.65 -22.72 -6.72
N LEU A 174 7.28 -22.21 -5.54
CA LEU A 174 7.86 -20.99 -4.98
C LEU A 174 9.10 -21.30 -4.14
N ASP A 175 10.06 -20.36 -4.12
CA ASP A 175 11.05 -20.34 -3.03
C ASP A 175 10.34 -20.04 -1.70
N TYR A 176 10.30 -21.05 -0.84
CA TYR A 176 9.57 -20.96 0.44
C TYR A 176 10.10 -19.86 1.34
N THR A 177 11.40 -19.62 1.33
CA THR A 177 12.03 -18.58 2.16
C THR A 177 11.63 -17.19 1.68
N GLN A 178 11.68 -16.96 0.37
CA GLN A 178 11.26 -15.69 -0.24
C GLN A 178 9.76 -15.44 -0.01
N PHE A 179 8.93 -16.47 -0.19
CA PHE A 179 7.50 -16.41 0.03
C PHE A 179 7.15 -16.01 1.48
N LEU A 180 7.75 -16.67 2.48
CA LEU A 180 7.55 -16.32 3.90
C LEU A 180 8.09 -14.93 4.23
N ASN A 181 9.21 -14.52 3.65
CA ASN A 181 9.75 -13.18 3.82
C ASN A 181 8.79 -12.11 3.26
N ASN A 182 8.22 -12.32 2.08
CA ASN A 182 7.21 -11.42 1.52
C ASN A 182 5.97 -11.36 2.40
N LEU A 183 5.45 -12.48 2.90
CA LEU A 183 4.32 -12.51 3.84
C LEU A 183 4.60 -11.70 5.11
N ARG A 184 5.79 -11.87 5.70
CA ARG A 184 6.21 -11.11 6.88
C ARG A 184 6.28 -9.61 6.59
N LYS A 185 6.85 -9.23 5.45
CA LYS A 185 6.96 -7.83 5.00
C LYS A 185 5.61 -7.19 4.71
N LEU A 186 4.64 -7.98 4.24
CA LEU A 186 3.23 -7.58 4.13
C LEU A 186 2.51 -7.50 5.49
N GLY A 187 3.23 -7.68 6.62
CA GLY A 187 2.67 -7.56 7.96
C GLY A 187 1.83 -8.76 8.39
N MET A 188 2.13 -9.96 7.88
CA MET A 188 1.51 -11.19 8.42
C MET A 188 2.24 -11.62 9.69
N GLU A 189 1.51 -11.74 10.79
CA GLU A 189 2.05 -12.15 12.07
C GLU A 189 2.53 -13.61 12.04
N ARG A 190 3.62 -13.91 12.75
CA ARG A 190 4.20 -15.27 12.82
C ARG A 190 3.23 -16.33 13.31
N ALA A 191 2.33 -15.97 14.20
CA ALA A 191 1.32 -16.90 14.72
C ALA A 191 0.38 -17.42 13.61
N VAL A 192 0.17 -16.64 12.55
CA VAL A 192 -0.69 -17.02 11.41
C VAL A 192 0.00 -18.01 10.47
N PHE A 193 1.33 -18.10 10.48
CA PHE A 193 2.09 -18.99 9.58
C PHE A 193 1.83 -20.49 9.82
N THR A 194 1.31 -20.84 10.98
CA THR A 194 0.92 -22.22 11.30
C THR A 194 -0.52 -22.56 10.91
N ASN A 195 -1.31 -21.56 10.52
CA ASN A 195 -2.69 -21.76 10.13
C ASN A 195 -2.76 -22.29 8.69
N ARG A 196 -3.83 -23.03 8.41
CA ARG A 196 -4.17 -23.39 7.04
C ARG A 196 -4.77 -22.17 6.32
N ILE A 197 -4.51 -22.04 5.02
CA ILE A 197 -4.91 -20.86 4.22
C ILE A 197 -6.43 -20.67 4.25
N GLU A 198 -7.20 -21.75 4.17
CA GLU A 198 -8.68 -21.70 4.23
C GLU A 198 -9.24 -21.22 5.57
N GLN A 199 -8.42 -21.16 6.62
CA GLN A 199 -8.78 -20.63 7.95
C GLN A 199 -8.37 -19.17 8.14
N MET A 200 -7.64 -18.60 7.19
CA MET A 200 -7.16 -17.22 7.26
C MET A 200 -8.27 -16.22 6.93
N SER A 201 -8.15 -15.00 7.46
CA SER A 201 -9.03 -13.89 7.07
C SER A 201 -8.85 -13.52 5.58
N MET A 202 -9.84 -12.81 4.99
CA MET A 202 -9.75 -12.35 3.59
C MET A 202 -8.48 -11.54 3.33
N GLY A 203 -8.11 -10.62 4.23
CA GLY A 203 -6.87 -9.85 4.11
C GLY A 203 -5.61 -10.72 4.19
N GLN A 204 -5.58 -11.75 5.05
CA GLN A 204 -4.47 -12.70 5.13
C GLN A 204 -4.37 -13.55 3.86
N ARG A 205 -5.50 -14.04 3.33
CA ARG A 205 -5.53 -14.78 2.05
C ARG A 205 -5.07 -13.89 0.88
N LYS A 206 -5.48 -12.61 0.86
CA LYS A 206 -4.98 -11.67 -0.16
C LYS A 206 -3.46 -11.47 -0.06
N LYS A 207 -2.92 -11.36 1.16
CA LYS A 207 -1.46 -11.31 1.36
C LYS A 207 -0.76 -12.58 0.84
N VAL A 208 -1.37 -13.77 1.02
CA VAL A 208 -0.87 -15.02 0.44
C VAL A 208 -0.84 -14.97 -1.08
N GLU A 209 -1.94 -14.52 -1.71
CA GLU A 209 -2.04 -14.43 -3.18
C GLU A 209 -1.04 -13.42 -3.76
N VAL A 210 -0.87 -12.26 -3.13
CA VAL A 210 0.12 -11.25 -3.55
C VAL A 210 1.55 -11.78 -3.32
N ALA A 211 1.85 -12.36 -2.15
CA ALA A 211 3.17 -12.93 -1.87
C ALA A 211 3.52 -14.09 -2.82
N LYS A 212 2.55 -14.91 -3.22
CA LYS A 212 2.71 -15.92 -4.28
C LYS A 212 3.21 -15.25 -5.56
N SER A 213 2.49 -14.26 -6.06
CA SER A 213 2.83 -13.58 -7.30
C SER A 213 4.22 -12.91 -7.23
N LEU A 214 4.55 -12.27 -6.10
CA LEU A 214 5.86 -11.65 -5.90
C LEU A 214 7.01 -12.66 -5.87
N SER A 215 6.74 -13.91 -5.47
CA SER A 215 7.74 -14.98 -5.35
C SER A 215 7.77 -15.92 -6.55
N GLN A 216 6.91 -15.72 -7.53
CA GLN A 216 6.94 -16.43 -8.81
C GLN A 216 7.92 -15.76 -9.76
N SER A 217 8.82 -16.56 -10.33
CA SER A 217 9.71 -16.11 -11.40
C SER A 217 8.88 -15.86 -12.66
N ALA A 218 8.76 -14.60 -13.09
CA ALA A 218 7.90 -14.23 -14.22
C ALA A 218 8.45 -13.04 -15.01
N GLU A 219 8.13 -13.04 -16.32
CA GLU A 219 8.47 -11.98 -17.27
C GLU A 219 7.31 -10.98 -17.45
N LEU A 220 6.05 -11.40 -17.18
CA LEU A 220 4.85 -10.57 -17.23
C LEU A 220 4.02 -10.79 -15.96
N TYR A 221 3.63 -9.72 -15.31
CA TYR A 221 2.71 -9.74 -14.16
C TYR A 221 1.33 -9.28 -14.59
N ILE A 222 0.30 -10.05 -14.27
CA ILE A 222 -1.10 -9.68 -14.46
C ILE A 222 -1.75 -9.61 -13.09
N TRP A 223 -2.19 -8.42 -12.68
CA TRP A 223 -2.79 -8.21 -11.37
C TRP A 223 -4.22 -7.70 -11.47
N ASP A 224 -5.16 -8.48 -10.92
CA ASP A 224 -6.57 -8.12 -10.84
C ASP A 224 -6.93 -7.69 -9.41
N GLU A 225 -7.18 -6.40 -9.25
CA GLU A 225 -7.51 -5.74 -7.99
C GLU A 225 -6.56 -6.12 -6.83
N PRO A 226 -5.24 -5.89 -6.99
CA PRO A 226 -4.25 -6.34 -6.01
C PRO A 226 -4.39 -5.69 -4.64
N LEU A 227 -4.95 -4.49 -4.55
CA LEU A 227 -5.02 -3.71 -3.33
C LEU A 227 -6.23 -4.05 -2.44
N ASN A 228 -7.21 -4.77 -2.95
CA ASN A 228 -8.38 -5.15 -2.19
C ASN A 228 -7.99 -5.93 -0.91
N TYR A 229 -8.61 -5.57 0.23
CA TYR A 229 -8.37 -6.16 1.56
C TYR A 229 -6.97 -5.94 2.13
N LEU A 230 -6.12 -5.13 1.48
CA LEU A 230 -4.83 -4.71 2.00
C LEU A 230 -4.95 -3.34 2.71
N ASP A 231 -4.09 -3.09 3.67
CA ASP A 231 -4.00 -1.80 4.35
C ASP A 231 -3.19 -0.77 3.54
N VAL A 232 -3.29 0.50 3.92
CA VAL A 232 -2.62 1.62 3.24
C VAL A 232 -1.08 1.45 3.22
N PHE A 233 -0.52 0.82 4.25
CA PHE A 233 0.90 0.57 4.31
C PHE A 233 1.34 -0.44 3.24
N ASN A 234 0.58 -1.53 3.07
CA ASN A 234 0.83 -2.50 2.00
C ASN A 234 0.68 -1.87 0.60
N HIS A 235 -0.28 -0.93 0.41
CA HIS A 235 -0.40 -0.20 -0.85
C HIS A 235 0.90 0.57 -1.17
N GLN A 236 1.45 1.31 -0.19
CA GLN A 236 2.70 2.06 -0.36
C GLN A 236 3.91 1.16 -0.63
N GLN A 237 3.98 -0.01 0.04
CA GLN A 237 5.04 -0.98 -0.20
C GLN A 237 5.00 -1.54 -1.63
N LEU A 238 3.81 -1.92 -2.11
CA LEU A 238 3.63 -2.42 -3.49
C LEU A 238 3.93 -1.34 -4.52
N GLU A 239 3.49 -0.11 -4.29
CA GLU A 239 3.80 1.04 -5.15
C GLU A 239 5.32 1.25 -5.26
N THR A 240 6.01 1.29 -4.11
CA THR A 240 7.47 1.48 -4.05
C THR A 240 8.20 0.34 -4.77
N LEU A 241 7.78 -0.91 -4.56
CA LEU A 241 8.35 -2.08 -5.22
C LEU A 241 8.20 -2.00 -6.73
N ILE A 242 6.98 -1.76 -7.24
CA ILE A 242 6.68 -1.68 -8.66
C ILE A 242 7.51 -0.58 -9.33
N LEU A 243 7.59 0.60 -8.72
CA LEU A 243 8.37 1.73 -9.25
C LEU A 243 9.89 1.46 -9.26
N SER A 244 10.39 0.65 -8.32
CA SER A 244 11.81 0.30 -8.24
C SER A 244 12.20 -0.80 -9.23
N VAL A 245 11.36 -1.83 -9.39
CA VAL A 245 11.62 -2.99 -10.26
C VAL A 245 11.27 -2.71 -11.71
N LYS A 246 10.19 -1.93 -11.95
CA LYS A 246 9.62 -1.65 -13.28
C LYS A 246 9.36 -2.91 -14.09
N PRO A 247 8.55 -3.85 -13.58
CA PRO A 247 8.23 -5.07 -14.30
C PRO A 247 7.34 -4.76 -15.50
N ALA A 248 7.33 -5.62 -16.51
CA ALA A 248 6.24 -5.63 -17.48
C ALA A 248 4.96 -6.10 -16.78
N MET A 249 3.89 -5.30 -16.85
CA MET A 249 2.69 -5.54 -16.05
C MET A 249 1.41 -5.10 -16.73
N LEU A 250 0.36 -5.93 -16.57
CA LEU A 250 -1.03 -5.54 -16.79
C LEU A 250 -1.72 -5.46 -15.43
N VAL A 251 -2.27 -4.30 -15.09
CA VAL A 251 -2.92 -4.09 -13.78
C VAL A 251 -4.33 -3.54 -13.94
N ILE A 252 -5.27 -4.18 -13.25
CA ILE A 252 -6.64 -3.70 -13.06
C ILE A 252 -6.75 -3.22 -11.63
N GLU A 253 -7.08 -1.95 -11.43
CA GLU A 253 -7.26 -1.38 -10.10
C GLU A 253 -8.19 -0.16 -10.14
N HIS A 254 -8.93 0.05 -9.05
CA HIS A 254 -9.85 1.17 -8.90
C HIS A 254 -9.24 2.39 -8.19
N ASP A 255 -8.13 2.21 -7.48
CA ASP A 255 -7.41 3.32 -6.84
C ASP A 255 -6.75 4.19 -7.92
N ALA A 256 -7.35 5.36 -8.14
CA ALA A 256 -6.88 6.31 -9.15
C ALA A 256 -5.48 6.88 -8.85
N HIS A 257 -5.10 6.98 -7.56
CA HIS A 257 -3.81 7.48 -7.13
C HIS A 257 -2.72 6.47 -7.42
N PHE A 258 -2.93 5.21 -7.01
CA PHE A 258 -2.02 4.11 -7.30
C PHE A 258 -1.82 3.95 -8.81
N MET A 259 -2.92 3.87 -9.58
CA MET A 259 -2.89 3.75 -11.03
C MET A 259 -2.18 4.92 -11.72
N LYS A 260 -2.31 6.15 -11.19
CA LYS A 260 -1.62 7.32 -11.75
C LYS A 260 -0.11 7.24 -11.55
N LYS A 261 0.33 6.67 -10.44
CA LYS A 261 1.75 6.60 -10.08
C LYS A 261 2.50 5.50 -10.81
N ILE A 262 1.90 4.30 -10.92
CA ILE A 262 2.61 3.13 -11.42
C ILE A 262 2.47 2.91 -12.92
N THR A 263 1.39 3.38 -13.57
CA THR A 263 1.12 3.02 -14.97
C THR A 263 1.74 3.99 -15.97
N ASP A 264 2.37 3.44 -17.01
CA ASP A 264 2.85 4.19 -18.17
C ASP A 264 1.71 4.51 -19.15
N LYS A 265 0.78 3.55 -19.32
CA LYS A 265 -0.42 3.68 -20.16
C LYS A 265 -1.67 3.31 -19.39
N LYS A 266 -2.79 3.96 -19.72
CA LYS A 266 -4.13 3.61 -19.23
C LYS A 266 -5.07 3.37 -20.38
N ILE A 267 -5.78 2.26 -20.31
CA ILE A 267 -6.75 1.82 -21.29
C ILE A 267 -8.10 1.72 -20.61
N ALA A 268 -9.09 2.40 -21.17
CA ALA A 268 -10.45 2.36 -20.65
C ALA A 268 -11.30 1.40 -21.47
N LEU A 269 -11.87 0.37 -20.85
CA LEU A 269 -12.90 -0.45 -21.46
C LEU A 269 -14.20 0.35 -21.54
N LYS A 270 -14.61 0.66 -22.77
CA LYS A 270 -15.85 1.37 -23.07
C LYS A 270 -16.90 0.34 -23.51
N SER A 271 -17.94 0.19 -22.72
CA SER A 271 -19.15 -0.56 -23.09
C SER A 271 -20.00 0.22 -24.08
#